data_563f752a826aeada14899d3d83c01150
#
_entry.id   563f752a826aeada14899d3d83c01150
#
_cell.length_a   1.000
_cell.length_b   1.000
_cell.length_c   1.000
_cell.angle_alpha   90.00
_cell.angle_beta   90.00
_cell.angle_gamma   90.00
#
_symmetry.space_group_name_H-M   'P 1'
#
loop_
_entity.id
_entity.type
_entity.pdbx_description
1 polymer ?
#
loop_
_entity_poly.entity_id
_entity_poly.type
_entity_poly.pdbx_seq_one_letter_code
_entity_poly.pdbx_strand_id
1 'polypeptide(L)'
;MRLAIALLALALTACSTGPNPRDRYARMLKPTANPSKVVAAELGFARMAQDEGQWTAFREYAADDGVMFVPEPVIARDWLKGRADPAQAVRWQPHHVWSSCDGSLAVTRGAWQRPDGSNGYFTTVWQRRRDGEYRWTLDQGDSLETPLEAPEFVRTDVADCPARGLAAELREQAEQSRPVTGGTYFDQVSADSSLFLTFVVSPDLSRNWKLMLHRDGMMVDAMTGSVTAPSED
;
A
#
# COMPACT_ATOMS: atom_id res chain seq x y z
N MET A 1 -11.82 -36.15 67.27
CA MET A 1 -10.79 -35.15 67.06
C MET A 1 -10.15 -35.34 65.70
N ARG A 2 -10.92 -35.24 64.62
CA ARG A 2 -10.44 -35.39 63.21
C ARG A 2 -11.49 -34.77 62.29
N LEU A 3 -11.64 -33.43 62.27
CA LEU A 3 -12.50 -32.74 61.29
C LEU A 3 -12.25 -31.21 61.39
N ALA A 4 -11.11 -30.75 60.94
CA ALA A 4 -10.84 -29.30 60.83
C ALA A 4 -9.62 -28.96 59.95
N ILE A 5 -9.35 -29.69 58.84
CA ILE A 5 -8.27 -29.32 57.89
C ILE A 5 -8.75 -29.64 56.46
N ALA A 6 -9.81 -29.01 55.96
CA ALA A 6 -10.25 -29.18 54.58
C ALA A 6 -10.99 -27.95 54.01
N LEU A 7 -10.69 -26.75 54.46
CA LEU A 7 -11.38 -25.54 54.02
C LEU A 7 -10.46 -24.34 53.75
N LEU A 8 -9.21 -24.57 53.34
CA LEU A 8 -8.28 -23.45 53.04
C LEU A 8 -7.50 -23.63 51.75
N ALA A 9 -8.11 -24.13 50.70
CA ALA A 9 -7.41 -24.32 49.39
C ALA A 9 -8.25 -23.93 48.19
N LEU A 10 -9.18 -23.02 48.28
CA LEU A 10 -10.03 -22.60 47.12
C LEU A 10 -10.16 -21.09 46.95
N ALA A 11 -9.11 -20.32 47.21
CA ALA A 11 -9.17 -18.86 47.10
C ALA A 11 -7.99 -18.21 46.35
N LEU A 12 -7.38 -18.90 45.36
CA LEU A 12 -6.24 -18.30 44.58
C LEU A 12 -6.31 -18.55 43.08
N THR A 13 -7.49 -18.54 42.44
CA THR A 13 -7.58 -18.51 40.97
C THR A 13 -8.56 -17.47 40.48
N ALA A 14 -8.47 -16.25 41.00
CA ALA A 14 -9.01 -15.09 40.31
C ALA A 14 -7.86 -14.41 39.54
N CYS A 15 -7.27 -15.11 38.55
CA CYS A 15 -6.50 -14.45 37.51
C CYS A 15 -7.47 -13.54 36.76
N SER A 16 -7.38 -12.26 37.03
CA SER A 16 -8.07 -11.19 36.33
C SER A 16 -7.85 -11.32 34.81
N THR A 17 -8.80 -11.94 34.11
CA THR A 17 -8.87 -11.93 32.64
C THR A 17 -9.47 -10.60 32.11
N GLY A 18 -9.32 -9.52 32.85
CA GLY A 18 -9.66 -8.19 32.34
C GLY A 18 -8.69 -7.77 31.23
N PRO A 19 -9.19 -7.09 30.19
CA PRO A 19 -8.33 -6.58 29.14
C PRO A 19 -7.22 -5.72 29.75
N ASN A 20 -5.97 -5.99 29.35
CA ASN A 20 -4.81 -5.23 29.79
C ASN A 20 -5.08 -3.73 29.61
N PRO A 21 -4.81 -2.86 30.59
CA PRO A 21 -4.94 -1.41 30.43
C PRO A 21 -4.24 -0.87 29.16
N ARG A 22 -3.10 -1.47 28.76
CA ARG A 22 -2.41 -1.14 27.49
C ARG A 22 -3.26 -1.42 26.26
N ASP A 23 -4.06 -2.51 26.26
CA ASP A 23 -4.96 -2.83 25.14
C ASP A 23 -6.15 -1.89 25.07
N ARG A 24 -6.59 -1.35 26.21
CA ARG A 24 -7.60 -0.28 26.24
C ARG A 24 -7.07 1.01 25.62
N TYR A 25 -5.86 1.43 25.99
CA TYR A 25 -5.23 2.61 25.39
C TYR A 25 -4.99 2.43 23.89
N ALA A 26 -4.49 1.27 23.47
CA ALA A 26 -4.28 0.97 22.06
C ALA A 26 -5.58 1.03 21.23
N ARG A 27 -6.73 0.64 21.82
CA ARG A 27 -8.05 0.75 21.16
C ARG A 27 -8.63 2.16 21.13
N MET A 28 -8.16 3.04 22.02
CA MET A 28 -8.59 4.43 22.10
C MET A 28 -7.76 5.37 21.21
N LEU A 29 -6.55 4.95 20.86
CA LEU A 29 -5.70 5.72 19.95
C LEU A 29 -6.27 5.60 18.53
N LYS A 30 -6.52 6.73 17.90
CA LYS A 30 -6.83 6.74 16.47
C LYS A 30 -5.62 6.17 15.71
N PRO A 31 -5.83 5.31 14.72
CA PRO A 31 -4.76 4.90 13.83
C PRO A 31 -4.10 6.14 13.25
N THR A 32 -2.78 6.16 13.25
CA THR A 32 -1.96 7.21 12.65
C THR A 32 -1.00 6.59 11.64
N ALA A 33 -0.54 7.41 10.71
CA ALA A 33 0.46 6.99 9.74
C ALA A 33 1.71 6.42 10.41
N ASN A 34 2.22 5.34 9.84
CA ASN A 34 3.52 4.78 10.17
C ASN A 34 4.25 4.39 8.87
N PRO A 35 4.89 5.35 8.19
CA PRO A 35 5.60 5.07 6.94
C PRO A 35 6.65 3.96 7.05
N SER A 36 7.28 3.79 8.22
CA SER A 36 8.26 2.72 8.44
C SER A 36 7.66 1.32 8.28
N LYS A 37 6.40 1.12 8.64
CA LYS A 37 5.69 -0.15 8.40
C LYS A 37 5.48 -0.40 6.91
N VAL A 38 5.19 0.64 6.14
CA VAL A 38 5.02 0.54 4.68
C VAL A 38 6.35 0.23 4.02
N VAL A 39 7.44 0.90 4.43
CA VAL A 39 8.81 0.59 3.97
C VAL A 39 9.15 -0.86 4.29
N ALA A 40 8.83 -1.34 5.51
CA ALA A 40 9.08 -2.72 5.89
C ALA A 40 8.28 -3.72 5.06
N ALA A 41 7.01 -3.42 4.72
CA ALA A 41 6.19 -4.24 3.85
C ALA A 41 6.78 -4.31 2.43
N GLU A 42 7.18 -3.17 1.86
CA GLU A 42 7.81 -3.10 0.53
C GLU A 42 9.13 -3.87 0.47
N LEU A 43 10.00 -3.69 1.47
CA LEU A 43 11.26 -4.42 1.54
C LEU A 43 11.07 -5.91 1.80
N GLY A 44 10.08 -6.29 2.62
CA GLY A 44 9.70 -7.68 2.84
C GLY A 44 9.20 -8.34 1.55
N PHE A 45 8.37 -7.65 0.79
CA PHE A 45 7.88 -8.07 -0.52
C PHE A 45 9.04 -8.27 -1.52
N ALA A 46 9.93 -7.28 -1.64
CA ALA A 46 11.11 -7.37 -2.51
C ALA A 46 12.04 -8.53 -2.12
N ARG A 47 12.24 -8.75 -0.82
CA ARG A 47 13.07 -9.84 -0.31
C ARG A 47 12.44 -11.20 -0.59
N MET A 48 11.15 -11.37 -0.31
CA MET A 48 10.45 -12.62 -0.58
C MET A 48 10.51 -13.00 -2.06
N ALA A 49 10.44 -12.01 -2.96
CA ALA A 49 10.59 -12.25 -4.39
C ALA A 49 11.97 -12.83 -4.76
N GLN A 50 13.03 -12.43 -4.06
CA GLN A 50 14.38 -12.98 -4.27
C GLN A 50 14.55 -14.36 -3.63
N ASP A 51 13.97 -14.58 -2.45
CA ASP A 51 14.20 -15.78 -1.65
C ASP A 51 13.24 -16.92 -2.03
N GLU A 52 11.98 -16.62 -2.39
CA GLU A 52 10.92 -17.60 -2.58
C GLU A 52 10.31 -17.57 -3.99
N GLY A 53 10.58 -16.54 -4.78
CA GLY A 53 10.10 -16.37 -6.14
C GLY A 53 9.22 -15.13 -6.33
N GLN A 54 9.33 -14.52 -7.51
CA GLN A 54 8.67 -13.27 -7.84
C GLN A 54 7.15 -13.37 -7.74
N TRP A 55 6.54 -14.33 -8.46
CA TRP A 55 5.08 -14.46 -8.47
C TRP A 55 4.53 -15.02 -7.17
N THR A 56 5.35 -15.79 -6.45
CA THR A 56 5.04 -16.25 -5.09
C THR A 56 4.91 -15.06 -4.13
N ALA A 57 5.86 -14.13 -4.15
CA ALA A 57 5.78 -12.90 -3.36
C ALA A 57 4.61 -12.02 -3.79
N PHE A 58 4.37 -11.86 -5.09
CA PHE A 58 3.24 -11.08 -5.60
C PHE A 58 1.90 -11.63 -5.09
N ARG A 59 1.71 -12.97 -5.11
CA ARG A 59 0.50 -13.61 -4.54
C ARG A 59 0.34 -13.37 -3.05
N GLU A 60 1.44 -13.47 -2.30
CA GLU A 60 1.39 -13.34 -0.84
C GLU A 60 1.06 -11.91 -0.39
N TYR A 61 1.63 -10.91 -1.05
CA TYR A 61 1.45 -9.51 -0.66
C TYR A 61 0.22 -8.85 -1.29
N ALA A 62 -0.40 -9.43 -2.32
CA ALA A 62 -1.61 -8.89 -2.95
C ALA A 62 -2.82 -8.91 -2.01
N ALA A 63 -3.65 -7.88 -2.10
CA ALA A 63 -5.04 -7.96 -1.67
C ALA A 63 -5.85 -8.89 -2.58
N ASP A 64 -7.01 -9.36 -2.13
CA ASP A 64 -7.86 -10.27 -2.92
C ASP A 64 -8.32 -9.64 -4.25
N ASP A 65 -8.54 -8.33 -4.23
CA ASP A 65 -8.96 -7.47 -5.32
C ASP A 65 -7.83 -6.65 -5.92
N GLY A 66 -6.56 -7.00 -5.63
CA GLY A 66 -5.39 -6.30 -6.12
C GLY A 66 -5.30 -6.29 -7.63
N VAL A 67 -5.04 -5.12 -8.21
CA VAL A 67 -4.91 -4.89 -9.65
C VAL A 67 -3.45 -4.66 -10.02
N MET A 68 -3.00 -5.30 -11.09
CA MET A 68 -1.70 -4.98 -11.71
C MET A 68 -1.86 -4.81 -13.23
N PHE A 69 -0.84 -4.25 -13.88
CA PHE A 69 -0.88 -3.95 -15.32
C PHE A 69 0.14 -4.80 -16.08
N VAL A 70 -0.34 -5.55 -17.14
CA VAL A 70 0.45 -6.58 -17.85
C VAL A 70 0.21 -6.68 -19.38
N PRO A 71 0.12 -5.67 -20.22
CA PRO A 71 -0.05 -4.22 -19.99
C PRO A 71 -1.47 -3.80 -19.56
N GLU A 72 -2.49 -4.61 -19.89
CA GLU A 72 -3.87 -4.38 -19.46
C GLU A 72 -4.04 -4.54 -17.94
N PRO A 73 -5.02 -3.87 -17.33
CA PRO A 73 -5.35 -4.07 -15.93
C PRO A 73 -5.91 -5.48 -15.72
N VAL A 74 -5.34 -6.22 -14.78
CA VAL A 74 -5.78 -7.56 -14.39
C VAL A 74 -5.93 -7.70 -12.89
N ILE A 75 -6.85 -8.57 -12.45
CA ILE A 75 -6.87 -9.01 -11.05
C ILE A 75 -5.66 -9.91 -10.82
N ALA A 76 -4.78 -9.50 -9.94
CA ALA A 76 -3.48 -10.15 -9.75
C ALA A 76 -3.60 -11.62 -9.38
N ARG A 77 -4.49 -11.98 -8.46
CA ARG A 77 -4.71 -13.38 -8.05
C ARG A 77 -5.11 -14.28 -9.20
N ASP A 78 -5.96 -13.78 -10.10
CA ASP A 78 -6.43 -14.56 -11.25
C ASP A 78 -5.31 -14.73 -12.28
N TRP A 79 -4.60 -13.65 -12.59
CA TRP A 79 -3.50 -13.66 -13.53
C TRP A 79 -2.31 -14.49 -13.05
N LEU A 80 -1.99 -14.46 -11.74
CA LEU A 80 -0.89 -15.19 -11.12
C LEU A 80 -1.20 -16.67 -10.86
N LYS A 81 -2.47 -17.09 -11.00
CA LYS A 81 -2.89 -18.47 -10.70
C LYS A 81 -2.14 -19.46 -11.60
N GLY A 82 -1.40 -20.36 -10.96
CA GLY A 82 -0.64 -21.41 -11.65
C GLY A 82 0.58 -20.94 -12.43
N ARG A 83 0.94 -19.64 -12.37
CA ARG A 83 2.19 -19.17 -12.97
C ARG A 83 3.39 -19.62 -12.17
N ALA A 84 4.35 -20.23 -12.84
CA ALA A 84 5.64 -20.53 -12.28
C ALA A 84 6.48 -19.25 -12.14
N ASP A 85 7.28 -19.19 -11.08
CA ASP A 85 8.21 -18.09 -10.87
C ASP A 85 9.29 -18.07 -11.97
N PRO A 86 9.74 -16.88 -12.40
CA PRO A 86 10.88 -16.77 -13.28
C PRO A 86 12.15 -17.27 -12.59
N ALA A 87 13.13 -17.71 -13.39
CA ALA A 87 14.40 -18.23 -12.88
C ALA A 87 15.16 -17.21 -12.00
N GLN A 88 14.95 -15.93 -12.24
CA GLN A 88 15.49 -14.83 -11.44
C GLN A 88 14.43 -13.76 -11.30
N ALA A 89 14.22 -13.28 -10.08
CA ALA A 89 13.28 -12.21 -9.80
C ALA A 89 13.86 -10.84 -10.17
N VAL A 90 12.98 -9.91 -10.52
CA VAL A 90 13.29 -8.48 -10.58
C VAL A 90 13.72 -8.01 -9.20
N ARG A 91 14.71 -7.13 -9.13
CA ARG A 91 15.10 -6.44 -7.89
C ARG A 91 14.44 -5.07 -7.86
N TRP A 92 13.96 -4.66 -6.70
CA TRP A 92 13.43 -3.30 -6.52
C TRP A 92 13.63 -2.80 -5.10
N GLN A 93 13.55 -1.48 -4.96
CA GLN A 93 13.61 -0.81 -3.66
C GLN A 93 12.78 0.46 -3.66
N PRO A 94 12.10 0.81 -2.56
CA PRO A 94 11.37 2.06 -2.45
C PRO A 94 12.32 3.24 -2.33
N HIS A 95 11.98 4.33 -3.02
CA HIS A 95 12.66 5.62 -2.90
C HIS A 95 11.82 6.63 -2.14
N HIS A 96 10.48 6.52 -2.25
CA HIS A 96 9.53 7.45 -1.65
C HIS A 96 8.27 6.72 -1.17
N VAL A 97 7.75 7.15 -0.04
CA VAL A 97 6.49 6.68 0.54
C VAL A 97 5.60 7.89 0.85
N TRP A 98 4.38 7.90 0.34
CA TRP A 98 3.32 8.81 0.74
C TRP A 98 2.30 8.04 1.56
N SER A 99 1.84 8.61 2.66
CA SER A 99 0.89 7.96 3.55
C SER A 99 -0.27 8.90 3.89
N SER A 100 -1.47 8.35 3.97
CA SER A 100 -2.61 9.04 4.59
C SER A 100 -2.33 9.35 6.05
N CYS A 101 -3.00 10.34 6.63
CA CYS A 101 -2.85 10.70 8.03
C CYS A 101 -3.18 9.54 8.96
N ASP A 102 -4.27 8.80 8.69
CA ASP A 102 -4.68 7.65 9.48
C ASP A 102 -3.87 6.38 9.18
N GLY A 103 -3.02 6.41 8.15
CA GLY A 103 -2.21 5.27 7.70
C GLY A 103 -3.02 4.12 7.11
N SER A 104 -4.28 4.34 6.71
CA SER A 104 -5.10 3.30 6.08
C SER A 104 -4.66 2.99 4.64
N LEU A 105 -4.05 3.97 3.98
CA LEU A 105 -3.54 3.89 2.62
C LEU A 105 -2.15 4.52 2.53
N ALA A 106 -1.28 3.90 1.75
CA ALA A 106 0.02 4.45 1.41
C ALA A 106 0.38 4.12 -0.04
N VAL A 107 1.27 4.91 -0.62
CA VAL A 107 1.81 4.71 -1.97
C VAL A 107 3.32 4.68 -1.85
N THR A 108 3.94 3.67 -2.43
CA THR A 108 5.40 3.59 -2.60
C THR A 108 5.76 3.81 -4.06
N ARG A 109 6.87 4.48 -4.30
CA ARG A 109 7.51 4.59 -5.60
C ARG A 109 8.99 4.31 -5.45
N GLY A 110 9.56 3.59 -6.41
CA GLY A 110 10.98 3.29 -6.40
C GLY A 110 11.49 2.81 -7.74
N ALA A 111 12.73 2.30 -7.73
CA ALA A 111 13.39 1.75 -8.90
C ALA A 111 13.31 0.23 -8.90
N TRP A 112 13.22 -0.35 -10.10
CA TRP A 112 13.43 -1.77 -10.32
C TRP A 112 14.54 -2.01 -11.36
N GLN A 113 15.15 -3.18 -11.27
CA GLN A 113 16.12 -3.69 -12.24
C GLN A 113 15.86 -5.16 -12.52
N ARG A 114 15.83 -5.53 -13.80
CA ARG A 114 15.74 -6.93 -14.23
C ARG A 114 17.12 -7.59 -14.34
N PRO A 115 17.17 -8.93 -14.41
CA PRO A 115 18.43 -9.67 -14.58
C PRO A 115 19.18 -9.36 -15.88
N ASP A 116 18.48 -8.94 -16.93
CA ASP A 116 19.05 -8.51 -18.22
C ASP A 116 19.67 -7.10 -18.18
N GLY A 117 19.60 -6.42 -17.04
CA GLY A 117 20.12 -5.07 -16.84
C GLY A 117 19.12 -3.96 -17.17
N SER A 118 17.97 -4.28 -17.77
CA SER A 118 16.92 -3.28 -17.96
C SER A 118 16.41 -2.75 -16.62
N ASN A 119 15.98 -1.50 -16.59
CA ASN A 119 15.59 -0.81 -15.39
C ASN A 119 14.32 0.01 -15.61
N GLY A 120 13.71 0.46 -14.51
CA GLY A 120 12.54 1.28 -14.55
C GLY A 120 12.10 1.72 -13.17
N TYR A 121 10.83 2.11 -13.07
CA TYR A 121 10.21 2.49 -11.81
C TYR A 121 8.97 1.65 -11.53
N PHE A 122 8.60 1.59 -10.26
CA PHE A 122 7.32 1.03 -9.83
C PHE A 122 6.53 2.04 -8.99
N THR A 123 5.24 1.81 -8.89
CA THR A 123 4.34 2.48 -7.96
C THR A 123 3.38 1.44 -7.42
N THR A 124 3.43 1.22 -6.12
CA THR A 124 2.58 0.23 -5.42
C THR A 124 1.70 0.95 -4.41
N VAL A 125 0.41 0.61 -4.38
CA VAL A 125 -0.55 1.12 -3.41
C VAL A 125 -0.77 0.08 -2.33
N TRP A 126 -0.57 0.47 -1.09
CA TRP A 126 -0.66 -0.36 0.11
C TRP A 126 -1.87 0.02 0.94
N GLN A 127 -2.74 -0.92 1.20
CA GLN A 127 -3.88 -0.76 2.11
C GLN A 127 -3.62 -1.51 3.41
N ARG A 128 -3.79 -0.82 4.55
CA ARG A 128 -3.72 -1.45 5.86
C ARG A 128 -4.98 -2.28 6.11
N ARG A 129 -4.79 -3.54 6.44
CA ARG A 129 -5.85 -4.49 6.79
C ARG A 129 -6.21 -4.38 8.27
N ARG A 130 -7.27 -5.09 8.69
CA ARG A 130 -7.77 -5.06 10.08
C ARG A 130 -6.78 -5.61 11.10
N ASP A 131 -5.89 -6.50 10.69
CA ASP A 131 -4.79 -7.06 11.49
C ASP A 131 -3.62 -6.08 11.66
N GLY A 132 -3.62 -4.97 10.92
CA GLY A 132 -2.58 -3.95 10.93
C GLY A 132 -1.47 -4.17 9.90
N GLU A 133 -1.53 -5.26 9.15
CA GLU A 133 -0.61 -5.55 8.04
C GLU A 133 -1.04 -4.81 6.76
N TYR A 134 -0.06 -4.59 5.87
CA TYR A 134 -0.30 -3.97 4.58
C TYR A 134 -0.37 -5.03 3.49
N ARG A 135 -1.36 -4.87 2.60
CA ARG A 135 -1.48 -5.63 1.34
C ARG A 135 -1.57 -4.64 0.19
N TRP A 136 -0.93 -4.93 -0.93
CA TRP A 136 -1.03 -4.05 -2.07
C TRP A 136 -2.34 -4.27 -2.82
N THR A 137 -2.96 -3.16 -3.24
CA THR A 137 -4.24 -3.12 -3.97
C THR A 137 -4.07 -2.69 -5.42
N LEU A 138 -2.94 -2.04 -5.73
CA LEU A 138 -2.58 -1.69 -7.09
C LEU A 138 -1.06 -1.70 -7.21
N ASP A 139 -0.56 -2.31 -8.29
CA ASP A 139 0.86 -2.33 -8.64
C ASP A 139 1.06 -2.01 -10.10
N GLN A 140 1.94 -1.08 -10.40
CA GLN A 140 2.29 -0.70 -11.76
C GLN A 140 3.75 -0.25 -11.85
N GLY A 141 4.31 -0.34 -13.05
CA GLY A 141 5.63 0.19 -13.35
C GLY A 141 5.80 0.39 -14.84
N ASP A 142 6.92 0.99 -15.19
CA ASP A 142 7.34 1.15 -16.58
C ASP A 142 8.86 1.14 -16.67
N SER A 143 9.36 0.84 -17.85
CA SER A 143 10.79 0.88 -18.16
C SER A 143 11.27 2.34 -18.26
N LEU A 144 12.55 2.52 -17.97
CA LEU A 144 13.23 3.81 -18.13
C LEU A 144 14.52 3.63 -18.91
N GLU A 145 14.84 4.58 -19.78
CA GLU A 145 16.13 4.63 -20.47
C GLU A 145 17.27 4.89 -19.47
N THR A 146 17.03 5.76 -18.49
CA THR A 146 17.98 6.10 -17.45
C THR A 146 17.45 5.65 -16.08
N PRO A 147 18.23 4.90 -15.29
CA PRO A 147 17.84 4.50 -13.95
C PRO A 147 17.47 5.68 -13.07
N LEU A 148 16.47 5.50 -12.19
CA LEU A 148 16.22 6.47 -11.14
C LEU A 148 17.42 6.52 -10.18
N GLU A 149 17.86 7.73 -9.88
CA GLU A 149 18.89 7.94 -8.86
C GLU A 149 18.35 7.49 -7.48
N ALA A 150 19.09 6.61 -6.82
CA ALA A 150 18.73 6.15 -5.49
C ALA A 150 18.92 7.28 -4.47
N PRO A 151 17.91 7.62 -3.66
CA PRO A 151 18.08 8.61 -2.61
C PRO A 151 18.96 8.03 -1.48
N GLU A 152 19.63 8.90 -0.74
CA GLU A 152 20.42 8.49 0.43
C GLU A 152 19.53 7.80 1.50
N PHE A 153 18.29 8.29 1.67
CA PHE A 153 17.28 7.71 2.55
C PHE A 153 15.92 7.64 1.84
N VAL A 154 15.11 6.63 2.17
CA VAL A 154 13.73 6.59 1.70
C VAL A 154 12.99 7.83 2.20
N ARG A 155 12.48 8.64 1.27
CA ARG A 155 11.68 9.82 1.59
C ARG A 155 10.29 9.41 2.06
N THR A 156 9.73 10.18 2.99
CA THR A 156 8.36 9.93 3.47
C THR A 156 7.58 11.22 3.58
N ASP A 157 6.37 11.21 3.06
CA ASP A 157 5.39 12.29 3.19
C ASP A 157 4.10 11.74 3.82
N VAL A 158 3.66 12.38 4.90
CA VAL A 158 2.40 12.02 5.56
C VAL A 158 1.41 13.16 5.33
N ALA A 159 0.21 12.84 4.86
CA ALA A 159 -0.86 13.82 4.69
C ALA A 159 -1.24 14.48 6.01
N ASP A 160 -1.68 15.73 5.98
CA ASP A 160 -2.27 16.38 7.15
C ASP A 160 -3.58 15.70 7.52
N CYS A 161 -3.87 15.64 8.82
CA CYS A 161 -5.12 15.04 9.28
C CYS A 161 -6.30 15.96 8.96
N PRO A 162 -7.34 15.47 8.26
CA PRO A 162 -8.50 16.29 7.98
C PRO A 162 -9.23 16.70 9.26
N ALA A 163 -9.72 17.93 9.30
CA ALA A 163 -10.66 18.35 10.32
C ALA A 163 -11.96 17.52 10.26
N ARG A 164 -12.66 17.41 11.40
CA ARG A 164 -13.92 16.65 11.44
C ARG A 164 -14.92 17.19 10.41
N GLY A 165 -15.42 16.32 9.55
CA GLY A 165 -16.41 16.64 8.53
C GLY A 165 -15.84 17.03 7.17
N LEU A 166 -14.53 17.27 7.05
CA LEU A 166 -13.88 17.68 5.78
C LEU A 166 -13.71 16.53 4.75
N ALA A 167 -13.79 15.28 5.18
CA ALA A 167 -13.48 14.12 4.33
C ALA A 167 -14.28 14.06 2.99
N ALA A 168 -15.56 14.45 3.03
CA ALA A 168 -16.40 14.45 1.82
C ALA A 168 -15.97 15.52 0.82
N GLU A 169 -15.65 16.72 1.31
CA GLU A 169 -15.17 17.83 0.49
C GLU A 169 -13.80 17.53 -0.14
N LEU A 170 -12.88 16.93 0.62
CA LEU A 170 -11.56 16.53 0.09
C LEU A 170 -11.69 15.47 -1.00
N ARG A 171 -12.62 14.52 -0.83
CA ARG A 171 -12.92 13.53 -1.86
C ARG A 171 -13.46 14.18 -3.13
N GLU A 172 -14.40 15.10 -3.01
CA GLU A 172 -14.96 15.82 -4.12
C GLU A 172 -13.89 16.64 -4.87
N GLN A 173 -13.02 17.36 -4.15
CA GLN A 173 -11.88 18.08 -4.74
C GLN A 173 -10.97 17.13 -5.53
N ALA A 174 -10.64 15.96 -4.96
CA ALA A 174 -9.79 14.96 -5.61
C ALA A 174 -10.46 14.40 -6.87
N GLU A 175 -11.77 14.11 -6.82
CA GLU A 175 -12.54 13.62 -7.95
C GLU A 175 -12.64 14.64 -9.10
N GLN A 176 -12.82 15.92 -8.78
CA GLN A 176 -12.83 17.00 -9.77
C GLN A 176 -11.44 17.23 -10.41
N SER A 177 -10.37 16.83 -9.72
CA SER A 177 -8.99 16.98 -10.19
C SER A 177 -8.48 15.76 -10.98
N ARG A 178 -9.31 14.76 -11.25
CA ARG A 178 -8.93 13.59 -12.05
C ARG A 178 -8.49 13.96 -13.45
N PRO A 179 -7.51 13.25 -14.02
CA PRO A 179 -7.21 13.38 -15.45
C PRO A 179 -8.47 13.08 -16.28
N VAL A 180 -8.86 14.01 -17.17
CA VAL A 180 -10.04 13.81 -18.04
C VAL A 180 -9.60 13.01 -19.25
N THR A 181 -9.97 11.73 -19.31
CA THR A 181 -9.76 10.86 -20.48
C THR A 181 -11.02 10.00 -20.66
N GLY A 182 -11.21 9.42 -21.83
CA GLY A 182 -12.29 8.47 -22.09
C GLY A 182 -12.00 7.04 -21.55
N GLY A 183 -11.14 6.90 -20.54
CA GLY A 183 -10.65 5.63 -20.05
C GLY A 183 -11.36 5.08 -18.80
N THR A 184 -10.85 3.99 -18.29
CA THR A 184 -11.30 3.35 -17.04
C THR A 184 -10.50 3.87 -15.85
N TYR A 185 -11.21 4.28 -14.79
CA TYR A 185 -10.60 4.82 -13.57
C TYR A 185 -10.38 3.73 -12.52
N PHE A 186 -9.20 3.77 -11.88
CA PHE A 186 -8.83 2.97 -10.72
C PHE A 186 -8.47 3.92 -9.59
N ASP A 187 -9.44 4.21 -8.74
CA ASP A 187 -9.26 5.14 -7.62
C ASP A 187 -8.91 4.39 -6.35
N GLN A 188 -7.96 4.95 -5.62
CA GLN A 188 -7.54 4.48 -4.30
C GLN A 188 -7.65 5.65 -3.33
N VAL A 189 -8.48 5.50 -2.31
CA VAL A 189 -8.80 6.57 -1.35
C VAL A 189 -8.59 6.07 0.07
N SER A 190 -7.89 6.85 0.89
CA SER A 190 -7.73 6.55 2.31
C SER A 190 -9.06 6.69 3.07
N ALA A 191 -9.19 5.98 4.19
CA ALA A 191 -10.42 5.99 4.98
C ALA A 191 -10.76 7.38 5.54
N ASP A 192 -9.74 8.20 5.82
CA ASP A 192 -9.88 9.59 6.26
C ASP A 192 -9.93 10.60 5.10
N SER A 193 -9.84 10.17 3.85
CA SER A 193 -9.79 10.98 2.63
C SER A 193 -8.61 11.97 2.55
N SER A 194 -7.53 11.73 3.30
CA SER A 194 -6.33 12.57 3.27
C SER A 194 -5.33 12.21 2.16
N LEU A 195 -5.49 11.03 1.53
CA LEU A 195 -4.70 10.57 0.40
C LEU A 195 -5.63 10.01 -0.67
N PHE A 196 -5.42 10.44 -1.90
CA PHE A 196 -6.16 10.00 -3.07
C PHE A 196 -5.18 9.72 -4.22
N LEU A 197 -5.27 8.53 -4.81
CA LEU A 197 -4.55 8.18 -6.03
C LEU A 197 -5.57 7.75 -7.08
N THR A 198 -5.48 8.31 -8.28
CA THR A 198 -6.26 7.88 -9.43
C THR A 198 -5.33 7.42 -10.55
N PHE A 199 -5.64 6.29 -11.15
CA PHE A 199 -5.12 5.85 -12.45
C PHE A 199 -6.23 5.89 -13.46
N VAL A 200 -5.92 6.35 -14.67
CA VAL A 200 -6.81 6.28 -15.82
C VAL A 200 -6.14 5.47 -16.90
N VAL A 201 -6.80 4.43 -17.35
CA VAL A 201 -6.35 3.58 -18.45
C VAL A 201 -7.18 3.90 -19.68
N SER A 202 -6.54 4.41 -20.70
CA SER A 202 -7.17 4.71 -22.00
C SER A 202 -7.41 3.42 -22.81
N PRO A 203 -8.27 3.46 -23.85
CA PRO A 203 -8.53 2.28 -24.70
C PRO A 203 -7.28 1.73 -25.39
N ASP A 204 -6.26 2.55 -25.64
CA ASP A 204 -4.95 2.17 -26.19
C ASP A 204 -3.98 1.64 -25.14
N LEU A 205 -4.43 1.41 -23.91
CA LEU A 205 -3.65 0.98 -22.75
C LEU A 205 -2.62 1.99 -22.24
N SER A 206 -2.60 3.21 -22.77
CA SER A 206 -1.85 4.29 -22.12
C SER A 206 -2.44 4.58 -20.74
N ARG A 207 -1.59 5.00 -19.80
CA ARG A 207 -2.00 5.27 -18.42
C ARG A 207 -1.57 6.65 -17.98
N ASN A 208 -2.46 7.32 -17.28
CA ASN A 208 -2.14 8.55 -16.56
C ASN A 208 -2.53 8.39 -15.10
N TRP A 209 -1.75 8.96 -14.19
CA TRP A 209 -2.09 8.92 -12.77
C TRP A 209 -1.75 10.22 -12.07
N LYS A 210 -2.47 10.43 -10.98
CA LYS A 210 -2.28 11.56 -10.09
C LYS A 210 -2.43 11.10 -8.65
N LEU A 211 -1.42 11.38 -7.82
CA LEU A 211 -1.45 11.23 -6.38
C LEU A 211 -1.65 12.59 -5.73
N MET A 212 -2.61 12.70 -4.85
CA MET A 212 -2.92 13.91 -4.10
C MET A 212 -2.87 13.64 -2.60
N LEU A 213 -2.38 14.60 -1.85
CA LEU A 213 -2.36 14.60 -0.38
C LEU A 213 -3.12 15.82 0.14
N HIS A 214 -3.80 15.63 1.27
CA HIS A 214 -4.33 16.74 2.06
C HIS A 214 -3.19 17.55 2.68
N ARG A 215 -3.17 18.87 2.42
CA ARG A 215 -2.26 19.87 2.99
C ARG A 215 -3.02 21.15 3.21
N ASP A 216 -2.90 21.73 4.40
CA ASP A 216 -3.47 23.06 4.72
C ASP A 216 -4.94 23.23 4.30
N GLY A 217 -5.76 22.20 4.49
CA GLY A 217 -7.21 22.24 4.19
C GLY A 217 -7.60 21.90 2.74
N MET A 218 -6.65 21.58 1.84
CA MET A 218 -6.91 21.28 0.43
C MET A 218 -6.20 20.01 -0.03
N MET A 219 -6.68 19.42 -1.12
CA MET A 219 -5.94 18.38 -1.85
C MET A 219 -4.91 19.02 -2.77
N VAL A 220 -3.65 18.64 -2.61
CA VAL A 220 -2.54 19.11 -3.44
C VAL A 220 -1.90 17.96 -4.20
N ASP A 221 -1.46 18.22 -5.43
CA ASP A 221 -0.76 17.24 -6.24
C ASP A 221 0.61 16.91 -5.62
N ALA A 222 0.83 15.64 -5.29
CA ALA A 222 2.10 15.13 -4.76
C ALA A 222 2.94 14.45 -5.85
N MET A 223 2.28 13.81 -6.81
CA MET A 223 2.92 13.12 -7.92
C MET A 223 1.95 12.98 -9.08
N THR A 224 2.46 13.14 -10.29
CA THR A 224 1.76 12.79 -11.53
C THR A 224 2.67 11.94 -12.40
N GLY A 225 2.10 11.21 -13.33
CA GLY A 225 2.87 10.46 -14.30
C GLY A 225 2.01 9.86 -15.40
N SER A 226 2.70 9.34 -16.42
CA SER A 226 2.08 8.68 -17.55
C SER A 226 2.91 7.48 -18.00
N VAL A 227 2.25 6.52 -18.64
CA VAL A 227 2.84 5.44 -19.43
C VAL A 227 2.25 5.53 -20.83
N THR A 228 3.09 5.49 -21.84
CA THR A 228 2.62 5.46 -23.24
C THR A 228 1.94 4.13 -23.56
N ALA A 229 1.11 4.12 -24.60
CA ALA A 229 0.54 2.90 -25.12
C ALA A 229 1.66 1.88 -25.46
N PRO A 230 1.42 0.57 -25.25
CA PRO A 230 2.36 -0.46 -25.73
C PRO A 230 2.59 -0.31 -27.24
N SER A 231 3.84 -0.52 -27.69
CA SER A 231 4.11 -0.59 -29.12
C SER A 231 3.40 -1.82 -29.71
N GLU A 232 2.75 -1.67 -30.85
CA GLU A 232 2.31 -2.80 -31.67
C GLU A 232 3.58 -3.45 -32.30
N ASP A 233 4.02 -4.59 -31.72
CA ASP A 233 5.08 -5.43 -32.30
C ASP A 233 4.49 -6.50 -33.23
#